data_59ce22f62e72c425c2c82b71038d8cc2
#
_entry.id   59ce22f62e72c425c2c82b71038d8cc2
#
_cell.length_a   1.000
_cell.length_b   1.000
_cell.length_c   1.000
_cell.angle_alpha   90.00
_cell.angle_beta   90.00
_cell.angle_gamma   90.00
#
_symmetry.space_group_name_H-M   'P 1'
#
loop_
_entity.id
_entity.type
_entity.pdbx_description
1 polymer ?
#
loop_
_entity_poly.entity_id
_entity_poly.type
_entity_poly.pdbx_seq_one_letter_code
_entity_poly.pdbx_strand_id
1 'polypeptide(L)'
;ASETFTDYCAPLAWQHAGFTSYPLAVSAAQGTLYASMLRESAKRQNPSVYVVEVNGFLYTEAERDELGTAATREWLDTLPLSRNKVQAIDECVQGDRLSYYVPLLKYHDNWRKPDLIRNSLSLQQQARDAGYSYTKPFLSISMFLTETDEIPVRQQSLDDFNEQSLRTFCETAKARGIKNVLFARFPHRTVIENYDAVFAELEAVVHEYGYDFANFDTQMDAIGLDPLNDFANAEHLNIFGAEKFTPYLADYLAQHYDLNTAHSQAVTDEWTRCAAFTQQMLPVCEDNTRRYTCEKLDEFSPVFADCH
;
A
#
# COMPACT_ATOMS: atom_id res chain seq x y z
N ALA A 1 -3.26 0.09 2.85
CA ALA A 1 -2.25 0.81 3.62
C ALA A 1 -0.84 0.39 3.18
N SER A 2 0.09 0.10 4.11
CA SER A 2 1.48 -0.28 3.76
C SER A 2 1.56 -1.60 2.98
N GLU A 3 0.67 -2.53 3.23
CA GLU A 3 0.57 -3.82 2.55
C GLU A 3 0.53 -3.66 1.01
N THR A 4 -0.10 -2.59 0.55
CA THR A 4 -0.20 -2.30 -0.88
C THR A 4 1.17 -2.14 -1.57
N PHE A 5 2.15 -1.56 -0.89
CA PHE A 5 3.48 -1.34 -1.46
C PHE A 5 4.56 -2.31 -0.93
N THR A 6 4.26 -3.09 0.14
CA THR A 6 5.18 -4.10 0.64
C THR A 6 4.90 -5.49 0.09
N ASP A 7 3.62 -5.82 -0.13
CA ASP A 7 3.21 -7.18 -0.48
C ASP A 7 3.01 -7.38 -1.98
N TYR A 8 2.93 -6.27 -2.74
CA TYR A 8 2.71 -6.30 -4.17
C TYR A 8 3.80 -5.56 -4.95
N CYS A 9 4.51 -6.28 -5.79
CA CYS A 9 5.58 -5.77 -6.66
C CYS A 9 5.09 -5.56 -8.09
N ALA A 10 4.74 -4.33 -8.47
CA ALA A 10 4.18 -4.03 -9.78
C ALA A 10 5.09 -4.44 -10.97
N PRO A 11 6.44 -4.26 -10.93
CA PRO A 11 7.29 -4.76 -12.02
C PRO A 11 7.33 -6.28 -12.14
N LEU A 12 7.14 -7.01 -11.03
CA LEU A 12 7.03 -8.46 -11.07
C LEU A 12 5.70 -8.90 -11.69
N ALA A 13 4.60 -8.22 -11.36
CA ALA A 13 3.30 -8.45 -12.00
C ALA A 13 3.33 -8.16 -13.51
N TRP A 14 4.01 -7.08 -13.93
CA TRP A 14 4.27 -6.79 -15.34
C TRP A 14 5.00 -7.94 -16.04
N GLN A 15 6.07 -8.44 -15.44
CA GLN A 15 6.84 -9.55 -16.00
C GLN A 15 5.99 -10.82 -16.12
N HIS A 16 5.11 -11.07 -15.17
CA HIS A 16 4.26 -12.26 -15.12
C HIS A 16 3.07 -12.18 -16.07
N ALA A 17 2.35 -11.06 -16.10
CA ALA A 17 1.06 -10.95 -16.79
C ALA A 17 0.96 -9.82 -17.83
N GLY A 18 1.98 -8.97 -17.97
CA GLY A 18 2.09 -7.97 -19.04
C GLY A 18 1.22 -6.73 -18.89
N PHE A 19 0.56 -6.50 -17.77
CA PHE A 19 -0.19 -5.26 -17.50
C PHE A 19 0.60 -4.31 -16.62
N THR A 20 0.33 -3.02 -16.77
CA THR A 20 0.91 -1.99 -15.90
C THR A 20 0.05 -1.75 -14.67
N SER A 21 0.70 -1.55 -13.52
CA SER A 21 0.02 -1.24 -12.26
C SER A 21 0.86 -0.30 -11.40
N TYR A 22 0.24 0.37 -10.43
CA TYR A 22 0.95 1.30 -9.55
C TYR A 22 0.34 1.29 -8.16
N PRO A 23 1.06 0.81 -7.13
CA PRO A 23 0.66 0.95 -5.74
C PRO A 23 0.59 2.43 -5.34
N LEU A 24 -0.59 2.91 -4.95
CA LEU A 24 -0.79 4.26 -4.41
C LEU A 24 -1.23 4.12 -2.96
N ALA A 25 -0.29 4.26 -2.04
CA ALA A 25 -0.57 4.10 -0.62
C ALA A 25 0.36 4.99 0.22
N VAL A 26 -0.02 5.18 1.46
CA VAL A 26 0.84 5.73 2.52
C VAL A 26 0.80 4.79 3.72
N SER A 27 1.82 4.83 4.57
CA SER A 27 1.91 3.99 5.75
C SER A 27 0.73 4.23 6.69
N ALA A 28 0.13 3.16 7.22
CA ALA A 28 -1.02 3.21 8.13
C ALA A 28 -2.19 4.07 7.60
N ALA A 29 -2.42 4.06 6.28
CA ALA A 29 -3.51 4.81 5.67
C ALA A 29 -4.86 4.33 6.17
N GLN A 30 -5.61 5.25 6.77
CA GLN A 30 -6.98 4.98 7.19
C GLN A 30 -7.94 5.08 6.01
N GLY A 31 -9.05 4.36 6.08
CA GLY A 31 -10.08 4.33 5.04
C GLY A 31 -10.60 5.71 4.63
N THR A 32 -10.61 6.68 5.55
CA THR A 32 -10.99 8.08 5.25
C THR A 32 -10.13 8.74 4.15
N LEU A 33 -8.86 8.33 4.00
CA LEU A 33 -7.95 8.87 2.98
C LEU A 33 -8.22 8.29 1.59
N TYR A 34 -8.82 7.10 1.51
CA TYR A 34 -8.93 6.35 0.26
C TYR A 34 -9.77 7.06 -0.80
N ALA A 35 -10.86 7.73 -0.40
CA ALA A 35 -11.64 8.54 -1.33
C ALA A 35 -10.83 9.70 -1.96
N SER A 36 -9.94 10.33 -1.18
CA SER A 36 -9.03 11.36 -1.67
C SER A 36 -7.96 10.78 -2.61
N MET A 37 -7.42 9.59 -2.29
CA MET A 37 -6.46 8.87 -3.15
C MET A 37 -7.11 8.50 -4.49
N LEU A 38 -8.34 7.98 -4.45
CA LEU A 38 -9.11 7.70 -5.66
C LEU A 38 -9.34 8.94 -6.50
N ARG A 39 -9.76 10.05 -5.86
CA ARG A 39 -9.96 11.34 -6.56
C ARG A 39 -8.68 11.86 -7.22
N GLU A 40 -7.52 11.64 -6.59
CA GLU A 40 -6.24 12.08 -7.13
C GLU A 40 -5.80 11.22 -8.31
N SER A 41 -5.83 9.89 -8.17
CA SER A 41 -5.46 8.96 -9.23
C SER A 41 -6.34 9.12 -10.47
N ALA A 42 -7.66 9.21 -10.28
CA ALA A 42 -8.63 9.33 -11.36
C ALA A 42 -8.58 10.67 -12.14
N LYS A 43 -7.75 11.63 -11.74
CA LYS A 43 -7.50 12.84 -12.53
C LYS A 43 -6.73 12.56 -13.82
N ARG A 44 -5.85 11.55 -13.78
CA ARG A 44 -4.89 11.28 -14.86
C ARG A 44 -4.84 9.82 -15.28
N GLN A 45 -5.44 8.93 -14.47
CA GLN A 45 -5.43 7.49 -14.68
C GLN A 45 -6.86 7.00 -14.92
N ASN A 46 -6.98 6.00 -15.79
CA ASN A 46 -8.22 5.27 -16.01
C ASN A 46 -7.89 3.77 -16.09
N PRO A 47 -7.55 3.15 -14.95
CA PRO A 47 -7.19 1.75 -14.95
C PRO A 47 -8.39 0.84 -15.25
N SER A 48 -8.14 -0.36 -15.74
CA SER A 48 -9.17 -1.40 -15.94
C SER A 48 -9.87 -1.77 -14.63
N VAL A 49 -9.13 -1.75 -13.51
CA VAL A 49 -9.64 -2.05 -12.17
C VAL A 49 -8.85 -1.26 -11.13
N TYR A 50 -9.53 -0.81 -10.07
CA TYR A 50 -8.91 -0.33 -8.84
C TYR A 50 -8.90 -1.47 -7.81
N VAL A 51 -7.73 -1.85 -7.32
CA VAL A 51 -7.61 -2.79 -6.19
C VAL A 51 -7.44 -1.99 -4.91
N VAL A 52 -8.29 -2.25 -3.94
CA VAL A 52 -8.35 -1.51 -2.66
C VAL A 52 -8.13 -2.49 -1.53
N GLU A 53 -6.93 -2.46 -0.95
CA GLU A 53 -6.64 -3.23 0.26
C GLU A 53 -7.50 -2.69 1.42
N VAL A 54 -8.16 -3.58 2.17
CA VAL A 54 -9.27 -3.20 3.08
C VAL A 54 -8.85 -2.91 4.52
N ASN A 55 -7.60 -3.17 4.90
CA ASN A 55 -7.15 -3.03 6.29
C ASN A 55 -7.42 -1.62 6.86
N GLY A 56 -7.29 -0.59 6.03
CA GLY A 56 -7.55 0.79 6.43
C GLY A 56 -9.00 1.09 6.84
N PHE A 57 -9.97 0.23 6.50
CA PHE A 57 -11.36 0.32 6.96
C PHE A 57 -11.64 -0.48 8.23
N LEU A 58 -10.63 -1.13 8.80
CA LEU A 58 -10.77 -2.00 9.96
C LEU A 58 -10.00 -1.48 11.19
N TYR A 59 -9.35 -0.33 11.11
CA TYR A 59 -8.67 0.26 12.24
C TYR A 59 -9.65 0.62 13.36
N THR A 60 -9.32 0.19 14.57
CA THR A 60 -10.04 0.58 15.79
C THR A 60 -9.88 2.09 16.06
N GLU A 61 -10.73 2.67 16.91
CA GLU A 61 -10.61 4.07 17.31
C GLU A 61 -9.22 4.38 17.88
N ALA A 62 -8.68 3.51 18.73
CA ALA A 62 -7.36 3.68 19.33
C ALA A 62 -6.23 3.71 18.26
N GLU A 63 -6.27 2.82 17.28
CA GLU A 63 -5.30 2.80 16.17
C GLU A 63 -5.45 4.04 15.29
N ARG A 64 -6.68 4.51 15.04
CA ARG A 64 -6.92 5.75 14.30
C ARG A 64 -6.35 6.97 15.01
N ASP A 65 -6.48 7.04 16.34
CA ASP A 65 -5.94 8.14 17.13
C ASP A 65 -4.40 8.13 17.15
N GLU A 66 -3.80 6.96 17.26
CA GLU A 66 -2.34 6.81 17.32
C GLU A 66 -1.69 7.09 15.95
N LEU A 67 -2.20 6.49 14.88
CA LEU A 67 -1.54 6.45 13.57
C LEU A 67 -2.08 7.52 12.60
N GLY A 68 -3.32 7.94 12.77
CA GLY A 68 -4.07 8.70 11.77
C GLY A 68 -3.49 10.07 11.44
N THR A 69 -2.92 10.77 12.40
CA THR A 69 -2.32 12.09 12.15
C THR A 69 -1.10 11.97 11.23
N ALA A 70 -0.25 10.96 11.44
CA ALA A 70 0.94 10.76 10.62
C ALA A 70 0.57 10.40 9.17
N ALA A 71 -0.30 9.41 8.99
CA ALA A 71 -0.78 8.99 7.66
C ALA A 71 -1.50 10.12 6.91
N THR A 72 -2.34 10.88 7.63
CA THR A 72 -3.04 12.03 7.06
C THR A 72 -2.07 13.11 6.59
N ARG A 73 -1.00 13.39 7.36
CA ARG A 73 0.06 14.33 6.96
C ARG A 73 0.84 13.81 5.77
N GLU A 74 1.26 12.55 5.79
CA GLU A 74 1.99 11.94 4.69
C GLU A 74 1.24 12.10 3.36
N TRP A 75 -0.07 11.90 3.36
CA TRP A 75 -0.89 12.09 2.17
C TRP A 75 -1.16 13.57 1.85
N LEU A 76 -1.77 14.32 2.77
CA LEU A 76 -2.28 15.66 2.48
C LEU A 76 -1.19 16.69 2.25
N ASP A 77 -0.04 16.59 2.92
CA ASP A 77 1.05 17.55 2.76
C ASP A 77 1.72 17.42 1.37
N THR A 78 1.64 16.25 0.72
CA THR A 78 2.13 16.03 -0.64
C THR A 78 1.19 16.57 -1.72
N LEU A 79 -0.11 16.73 -1.42
CA LEU A 79 -1.07 17.22 -2.39
C LEU A 79 -0.91 18.71 -2.67
N PRO A 80 -0.94 19.13 -3.95
CA PRO A 80 -1.04 20.54 -4.28
C PRO A 80 -2.40 21.09 -3.82
N LEU A 81 -2.46 22.41 -3.56
CA LEU A 81 -3.73 23.06 -3.23
C LEU A 81 -4.72 22.87 -4.38
N SER A 82 -5.78 22.15 -4.12
CA SER A 82 -6.77 21.72 -5.11
C SER A 82 -8.11 21.46 -4.44
N ARG A 83 -9.17 21.29 -5.23
CA ARG A 83 -10.49 20.89 -4.70
C ARG A 83 -10.41 19.58 -3.93
N ASN A 84 -9.61 18.60 -4.41
CA ASN A 84 -9.41 17.35 -3.71
C ASN A 84 -8.75 17.54 -2.35
N LYS A 85 -7.70 18.38 -2.27
CA LYS A 85 -7.03 18.67 -0.97
C LYS A 85 -7.99 19.34 0.01
N VAL A 86 -8.78 20.32 -0.43
CA VAL A 86 -9.78 21.00 0.41
C VAL A 86 -10.79 19.99 0.94
N GLN A 87 -11.37 19.20 0.06
CA GLN A 87 -12.37 18.18 0.43
C GLN A 87 -11.75 17.13 1.37
N ALA A 88 -10.54 16.66 1.10
CA ALA A 88 -9.87 15.68 1.95
C ALA A 88 -9.53 16.25 3.35
N ILE A 89 -9.17 17.53 3.46
CA ILE A 89 -8.99 18.18 4.76
C ILE A 89 -10.32 18.21 5.53
N ASP A 90 -11.42 18.51 4.84
CA ASP A 90 -12.75 18.54 5.48
C ASP A 90 -13.22 17.15 5.91
N GLU A 91 -12.91 16.11 5.14
CA GLU A 91 -13.27 14.71 5.42
C GLU A 91 -12.40 14.07 6.52
N CYS A 92 -11.08 14.34 6.53
CA CYS A 92 -10.12 13.55 7.31
C CYS A 92 -9.54 14.31 8.51
N VAL A 93 -9.65 15.64 8.59
CA VAL A 93 -8.98 16.43 9.62
C VAL A 93 -9.97 16.98 10.63
N GLN A 94 -9.81 16.55 11.88
CA GLN A 94 -10.46 17.15 13.03
C GLN A 94 -9.47 18.09 13.73
N GLY A 95 -9.88 19.35 13.98
CA GLY A 95 -9.04 20.32 14.70
C GLY A 95 -8.25 21.26 13.80
N ASP A 96 -6.93 21.32 13.93
CA ASP A 96 -6.06 22.30 13.23
C ASP A 96 -5.98 22.08 11.71
N ARG A 97 -7.03 22.46 11.01
CA ARG A 97 -7.09 22.38 9.54
C ARG A 97 -6.16 23.38 8.85
N LEU A 98 -5.90 24.53 9.48
CA LEU A 98 -5.10 25.58 8.86
C LEU A 98 -3.67 25.14 8.55
N SER A 99 -3.07 24.33 9.42
CA SER A 99 -1.72 23.81 9.21
C SER A 99 -1.59 22.83 8.02
N TYR A 100 -2.71 22.28 7.52
CA TYR A 100 -2.73 21.47 6.28
C TYR A 100 -2.82 22.31 5.02
N TYR A 101 -3.45 23.51 5.11
CA TYR A 101 -3.45 24.47 3.99
C TYR A 101 -2.11 25.20 3.89
N VAL A 102 -1.48 25.46 5.03
CA VAL A 102 -0.22 26.18 5.14
C VAL A 102 0.77 25.35 5.94
N PRO A 103 1.46 24.37 5.31
CA PRO A 103 2.38 23.45 6.00
C PRO A 103 3.47 24.18 6.82
N LEU A 104 3.82 25.41 6.42
CA LEU A 104 4.76 26.24 7.17
C LEU A 104 4.34 26.44 8.64
N LEU A 105 3.04 26.52 8.93
CA LEU A 105 2.55 26.65 10.31
C LEU A 105 2.91 25.44 11.17
N LYS A 106 2.94 24.25 10.60
CA LYS A 106 3.33 23.00 11.26
C LYS A 106 4.85 22.87 11.37
N TYR A 107 5.56 23.24 10.32
CA TYR A 107 7.00 22.98 10.19
C TYR A 107 7.86 24.20 10.37
N HIS A 108 7.30 25.33 10.81
CA HIS A 108 8.01 26.61 10.90
C HIS A 108 9.25 26.58 11.79
N ASP A 109 9.32 25.71 12.81
CA ASP A 109 10.50 25.57 13.66
C ASP A 109 11.61 24.70 13.06
N ASN A 110 11.31 23.95 12.00
CA ASN A 110 12.30 23.07 11.36
C ASN A 110 13.43 23.85 10.67
N TRP A 111 13.17 25.10 10.23
CA TRP A 111 14.22 25.94 9.65
C TRP A 111 15.36 26.26 10.64
N ARG A 112 15.10 26.16 11.95
CA ARG A 112 16.10 26.28 13.01
C ARG A 112 16.94 25.02 13.22
N LYS A 113 16.61 23.95 12.52
CA LYS A 113 17.25 22.64 12.62
C LYS A 113 17.86 22.29 11.25
N PRO A 114 19.01 22.89 10.88
CA PRO A 114 19.58 22.72 9.54
C PRO A 114 19.90 21.27 9.20
N ASP A 115 20.15 20.42 10.20
CA ASP A 115 20.38 18.99 10.01
C ASP A 115 19.12 18.26 9.53
N LEU A 116 17.92 18.64 10.00
CA LEU A 116 16.68 18.07 9.49
C LEU A 116 16.44 18.43 8.02
N ILE A 117 16.76 19.68 7.63
CA ILE A 117 16.63 20.12 6.24
C ILE A 117 17.65 19.36 5.37
N ARG A 118 18.90 19.27 5.83
CA ARG A 118 19.96 18.54 5.11
C ARG A 118 19.60 17.07 4.96
N ASN A 119 19.16 16.42 6.03
CA ASN A 119 18.74 15.02 6.01
C ASN A 119 17.55 14.79 5.08
N SER A 120 16.53 15.67 5.09
CA SER A 120 15.39 15.57 4.18
C SER A 120 15.80 15.71 2.71
N LEU A 121 16.72 16.64 2.40
CA LEU A 121 17.23 16.81 1.04
C LEU A 121 18.09 15.61 0.62
N SER A 122 18.91 15.09 1.54
CA SER A 122 19.73 13.90 1.31
C SER A 122 18.85 12.67 1.06
N LEU A 123 17.78 12.45 1.85
CA LEU A 123 16.84 11.35 1.65
C LEU A 123 16.10 11.47 0.31
N GLN A 124 15.67 12.70 -0.06
CA GLN A 124 15.07 12.93 -1.37
C GLN A 124 16.03 12.65 -2.53
N GLN A 125 17.29 13.04 -2.38
CA GLN A 125 18.31 12.75 -3.37
C GLN A 125 18.59 11.26 -3.44
N GLN A 126 18.79 10.59 -2.30
CA GLN A 126 18.96 9.15 -2.24
C GLN A 126 17.79 8.39 -2.87
N ALA A 127 16.54 8.81 -2.60
CA ALA A 127 15.36 8.20 -3.20
C ALA A 127 15.33 8.36 -4.74
N ARG A 128 15.79 9.49 -5.26
CA ARG A 128 15.93 9.71 -6.72
C ARG A 128 17.04 8.85 -7.32
N ASP A 129 18.19 8.84 -6.66
CA ASP A 129 19.38 8.14 -7.12
C ASP A 129 19.22 6.62 -6.96
N ALA A 130 18.45 6.18 -5.99
CA ALA A 130 18.16 4.77 -5.71
C ALA A 130 17.19 4.10 -6.70
N GLY A 131 16.85 4.75 -7.81
CA GLY A 131 15.96 4.16 -8.80
C GLY A 131 14.55 3.87 -8.29
N TYR A 132 14.07 4.64 -7.31
CA TYR A 132 12.73 4.47 -6.71
C TYR A 132 11.62 4.37 -7.76
N SER A 133 11.80 5.01 -8.92
CA SER A 133 10.90 4.92 -10.06
C SER A 133 10.86 3.52 -10.69
N TYR A 134 11.92 2.72 -10.56
CA TYR A 134 12.00 1.38 -11.14
C TYR A 134 11.24 0.34 -10.30
N THR A 135 11.13 0.51 -8.99
CA THR A 135 10.36 -0.40 -8.14
C THR A 135 8.84 -0.17 -8.20
N LYS A 136 8.40 0.97 -8.77
CA LYS A 136 6.99 1.38 -8.85
C LYS A 136 6.25 1.29 -7.50
N PRO A 137 6.63 1.93 -6.57
CA PRO A 137 7.08 2.08 -5.20
C PRO A 137 7.10 0.81 -4.34
N PHE A 138 7.31 -0.36 -4.88
CA PHE A 138 7.49 -1.56 -4.08
C PHE A 138 8.64 -1.39 -3.07
N LEU A 139 8.39 -1.76 -1.82
CA LEU A 139 9.32 -1.71 -0.71
C LEU A 139 9.40 -3.09 -0.04
N SER A 140 10.52 -3.80 -0.24
CA SER A 140 10.77 -5.05 0.46
C SER A 140 11.08 -4.83 1.93
N ILE A 141 10.44 -5.60 2.81
CA ILE A 141 10.79 -5.66 4.23
C ILE A 141 11.74 -6.86 4.44
N SER A 142 12.97 -6.56 4.86
CA SER A 142 14.02 -7.57 5.03
C SER A 142 14.00 -8.17 6.45
N MET A 143 12.94 -8.89 6.79
CA MET A 143 12.73 -9.54 8.08
C MET A 143 12.01 -10.87 7.90
N PHE A 144 12.14 -11.75 8.91
CA PHE A 144 11.26 -12.90 9.09
C PHE A 144 10.43 -12.75 10.36
N LEU A 145 9.19 -13.20 10.29
CA LEU A 145 8.39 -13.48 11.47
C LEU A 145 8.97 -14.74 12.15
N THR A 146 9.31 -14.65 13.42
CA THR A 146 9.89 -15.78 14.17
C THR A 146 8.84 -16.47 15.02
N GLU A 147 9.10 -17.72 15.44
CA GLU A 147 8.20 -18.47 16.35
C GLU A 147 8.04 -17.80 17.72
N THR A 148 8.96 -16.91 18.09
CA THR A 148 8.94 -16.17 19.36
C THR A 148 8.21 -14.85 19.25
N ASP A 149 7.84 -14.40 18.03
CA ASP A 149 7.09 -13.20 17.84
C ASP A 149 5.64 -13.39 18.28
N GLU A 150 5.15 -12.45 19.05
CA GLU A 150 3.75 -12.47 19.49
C GLU A 150 2.85 -12.12 18.30
N ILE A 151 1.95 -13.03 17.96
CA ILE A 151 0.93 -12.79 16.95
C ILE A 151 -0.21 -12.01 17.59
N PRO A 152 -0.50 -10.77 17.13
CA PRO A 152 -1.59 -9.99 17.68
C PRO A 152 -2.93 -10.71 17.53
N VAL A 153 -3.72 -10.71 18.61
CA VAL A 153 -5.11 -11.12 18.60
C VAL A 153 -5.95 -9.87 18.77
N ARG A 154 -6.82 -9.61 17.81
CA ARG A 154 -7.61 -8.38 17.75
C ARG A 154 -9.09 -8.70 17.59
N GLN A 155 -9.93 -7.84 18.14
CA GLN A 155 -11.32 -7.75 17.77
C GLN A 155 -11.49 -6.52 16.87
N GLN A 156 -11.91 -6.71 15.65
CA GLN A 156 -12.12 -5.63 14.68
C GLN A 156 -13.60 -5.40 14.45
N SER A 157 -13.97 -4.21 14.02
CA SER A 157 -15.35 -3.88 13.65
C SER A 157 -15.37 -2.93 12.47
N LEU A 158 -16.36 -3.07 11.64
CA LEU A 158 -16.76 -2.04 10.70
C LEU A 158 -17.66 -1.04 11.46
N ASP A 159 -17.06 -0.27 12.40
CA ASP A 159 -17.81 0.73 13.15
C ASP A 159 -18.39 1.82 12.23
N ASP A 160 -19.32 2.64 12.75
CA ASP A 160 -20.00 3.67 11.95
C ASP A 160 -19.02 4.58 11.18
N PHE A 161 -17.84 4.87 11.77
CA PHE A 161 -16.81 5.68 11.14
C PHE A 161 -16.13 4.97 9.96
N ASN A 162 -15.78 3.72 10.15
CA ASN A 162 -15.16 2.88 9.12
C ASN A 162 -16.15 2.57 8.00
N GLU A 163 -17.38 2.23 8.34
CA GLU A 163 -18.45 2.00 7.35
C GLU A 163 -18.73 3.26 6.53
N GLN A 164 -18.83 4.42 7.19
CA GLN A 164 -19.02 5.69 6.46
C GLN A 164 -17.84 5.99 5.53
N SER A 165 -16.62 5.66 5.93
CA SER A 165 -15.42 5.82 5.10
C SER A 165 -15.45 4.93 3.86
N LEU A 166 -15.86 3.67 4.04
CA LEU A 166 -16.04 2.69 2.95
C LEU A 166 -17.13 3.15 1.97
N ARG A 167 -18.29 3.57 2.50
CA ARG A 167 -19.40 4.11 1.69
C ARG A 167 -18.98 5.37 0.92
N THR A 168 -18.26 6.29 1.57
CA THR A 168 -17.73 7.51 0.93
C THR A 168 -16.79 7.18 -0.24
N PHE A 169 -15.94 6.15 -0.09
CA PHE A 169 -15.11 5.66 -1.19
C PHE A 169 -15.97 5.12 -2.34
N CYS A 170 -16.92 4.24 -2.04
CA CYS A 170 -17.80 3.64 -3.05
C CYS A 170 -18.63 4.70 -3.80
N GLU A 171 -19.20 5.66 -3.10
CA GLU A 171 -19.94 6.77 -3.67
C GLU A 171 -19.04 7.66 -4.56
N THR A 172 -17.81 7.91 -4.12
CA THR A 172 -16.81 8.64 -4.92
C THR A 172 -16.49 7.89 -6.21
N ALA A 173 -16.33 6.57 -6.15
CA ALA A 173 -16.09 5.74 -7.32
C ALA A 173 -17.27 5.75 -8.29
N LYS A 174 -18.50 5.60 -7.77
CA LYS A 174 -19.74 5.69 -8.58
C LYS A 174 -19.91 7.05 -9.24
N ALA A 175 -19.71 8.14 -8.49
CA ALA A 175 -19.83 9.51 -9.00
C ALA A 175 -18.83 9.80 -10.13
N ARG A 176 -17.72 9.06 -10.19
CA ARG A 176 -16.69 9.12 -11.25
C ARG A 176 -16.92 8.15 -12.39
N GLY A 177 -17.95 7.32 -12.32
CA GLY A 177 -18.24 6.29 -13.32
C GLY A 177 -17.23 5.12 -13.33
N ILE A 178 -16.51 4.93 -12.23
CA ILE A 178 -15.58 3.80 -12.07
C ILE A 178 -16.42 2.53 -11.92
N LYS A 179 -16.22 1.58 -12.82
CA LYS A 179 -17.02 0.36 -12.90
C LYS A 179 -16.42 -0.79 -12.10
N ASN A 180 -15.11 -0.94 -12.18
CA ASN A 180 -14.40 -2.07 -11.61
C ASN A 180 -13.58 -1.62 -10.41
N VAL A 181 -13.98 -2.07 -9.24
CA VAL A 181 -13.24 -1.96 -7.99
C VAL A 181 -13.23 -3.33 -7.34
N LEU A 182 -12.05 -3.83 -7.04
CA LEU A 182 -11.84 -5.01 -6.22
C LEU A 182 -11.41 -4.56 -4.82
N PHE A 183 -12.24 -4.78 -3.83
CA PHE A 183 -11.82 -4.71 -2.44
C PHE A 183 -11.12 -6.01 -2.08
N ALA A 184 -9.92 -5.92 -1.53
CA ALA A 184 -9.08 -7.08 -1.31
C ALA A 184 -8.52 -7.09 0.11
N ARG A 185 -8.71 -8.19 0.83
CA ARG A 185 -7.94 -8.48 2.03
C ARG A 185 -6.66 -9.19 1.62
N PHE A 186 -5.51 -8.57 1.86
CA PHE A 186 -4.21 -9.19 1.63
C PHE A 186 -3.86 -10.18 2.74
N PRO A 187 -2.91 -11.12 2.53
CA PRO A 187 -2.55 -12.10 3.54
C PRO A 187 -1.98 -11.47 4.81
N HIS A 188 -2.46 -11.91 5.97
CA HIS A 188 -2.02 -11.47 7.30
C HIS A 188 -1.83 -12.64 8.24
N ARG A 189 -1.02 -12.43 9.29
CA ARG A 189 -0.89 -13.36 10.41
C ARG A 189 -1.67 -12.92 11.65
N THR A 190 -2.13 -11.67 11.68
CA THR A 190 -2.97 -11.16 12.78
C THR A 190 -4.23 -12.01 12.93
N VAL A 191 -4.48 -12.51 14.14
CA VAL A 191 -5.69 -13.25 14.46
C VAL A 191 -6.82 -12.27 14.78
N ILE A 192 -7.93 -12.38 14.06
CA ILE A 192 -9.13 -11.58 14.29
C ILE A 192 -10.20 -12.52 14.88
N GLU A 193 -10.61 -12.28 16.14
CA GLU A 193 -11.53 -13.17 16.85
C GLU A 193 -12.92 -13.28 16.19
N ASN A 194 -13.40 -12.19 15.60
CA ASN A 194 -14.68 -12.10 14.90
C ASN A 194 -14.54 -12.05 13.38
N TYR A 195 -13.54 -12.77 12.84
CA TYR A 195 -13.11 -12.71 11.44
C TYR A 195 -14.27 -12.80 10.43
N ASP A 196 -15.02 -13.88 10.49
CA ASP A 196 -16.10 -14.13 9.52
C ASP A 196 -17.19 -13.04 9.57
N ALA A 197 -17.51 -12.55 10.76
CA ALA A 197 -18.52 -11.52 10.94
C ALA A 197 -18.11 -10.18 10.34
N VAL A 198 -16.90 -9.70 10.64
CA VAL A 198 -16.43 -8.38 10.17
C VAL A 198 -16.21 -8.36 8.65
N PHE A 199 -15.70 -9.45 8.06
CA PHE A 199 -15.53 -9.50 6.62
C PHE A 199 -16.83 -9.71 5.87
N ALA A 200 -17.79 -10.46 6.42
CA ALA A 200 -19.14 -10.55 5.85
C ALA A 200 -19.87 -9.19 5.85
N GLU A 201 -19.69 -8.40 6.89
CA GLU A 201 -20.26 -7.06 7.01
C GLU A 201 -19.64 -6.10 5.97
N LEU A 202 -18.30 -6.11 5.84
CA LEU A 202 -17.58 -5.33 4.85
C LEU A 202 -17.98 -5.73 3.42
N GLU A 203 -18.00 -7.01 3.12
CA GLU A 203 -18.39 -7.57 1.82
C GLU A 203 -19.83 -7.17 1.47
N ALA A 204 -20.76 -7.21 2.43
CA ALA A 204 -22.15 -6.79 2.21
C ALA A 204 -22.23 -5.33 1.76
N VAL A 205 -21.50 -4.41 2.42
CA VAL A 205 -21.45 -3.01 2.02
C VAL A 205 -20.84 -2.86 0.62
N VAL A 206 -19.76 -3.55 0.30
CA VAL A 206 -19.11 -3.51 -1.02
C VAL A 206 -20.09 -3.96 -2.12
N HIS A 207 -20.82 -5.05 -1.89
CA HIS A 207 -21.80 -5.60 -2.82
C HIS A 207 -23.04 -4.72 -3.01
N GLU A 208 -23.46 -3.92 -2.02
CA GLU A 208 -24.53 -2.90 -2.20
C GLU A 208 -24.19 -1.92 -3.34
N TYR A 209 -22.91 -1.62 -3.52
CA TYR A 209 -22.43 -0.76 -4.60
C TYR A 209 -22.11 -1.53 -5.90
N GLY A 210 -22.28 -2.86 -5.92
CA GLY A 210 -21.97 -3.72 -7.07
C GLY A 210 -20.48 -3.75 -7.41
N TYR A 211 -19.63 -3.73 -6.39
CA TYR A 211 -18.19 -3.95 -6.49
C TYR A 211 -17.81 -5.34 -6.00
N ASP A 212 -16.62 -5.79 -6.34
CA ASP A 212 -16.13 -7.12 -6.01
C ASP A 212 -15.35 -7.12 -4.69
N PHE A 213 -15.38 -8.25 -3.98
CA PHE A 213 -14.57 -8.50 -2.80
C PHE A 213 -13.80 -9.81 -2.95
N ALA A 214 -12.52 -9.82 -2.57
CA ALA A 214 -11.69 -11.01 -2.52
C ALA A 214 -10.87 -11.06 -1.23
N ASN A 215 -10.93 -12.21 -0.57
CA ASN A 215 -10.20 -12.44 0.67
C ASN A 215 -9.02 -13.39 0.42
N PHE A 216 -7.82 -12.83 0.20
CA PHE A 216 -6.59 -13.60 -0.02
C PHE A 216 -5.99 -14.12 1.28
N ASP A 217 -6.36 -13.57 2.42
CA ASP A 217 -5.95 -14.04 3.74
C ASP A 217 -6.41 -15.50 3.99
N THR A 218 -7.59 -15.86 3.48
CA THR A 218 -8.10 -17.23 3.54
C THR A 218 -7.53 -18.16 2.46
N GLN A 219 -6.67 -17.65 1.57
CA GLN A 219 -6.13 -18.38 0.43
C GLN A 219 -4.62 -18.66 0.55
N MET A 220 -4.04 -18.53 1.75
CA MET A 220 -2.59 -18.67 1.97
C MET A 220 -2.03 -19.99 1.44
N ASP A 221 -2.74 -21.10 1.64
CA ASP A 221 -2.33 -22.41 1.13
C ASP A 221 -2.32 -22.46 -0.42
N ALA A 222 -3.32 -21.84 -1.06
CA ALA A 222 -3.40 -21.78 -2.52
C ALA A 222 -2.32 -20.88 -3.13
N ILE A 223 -1.94 -19.81 -2.43
CA ILE A 223 -0.81 -18.94 -2.78
C ILE A 223 0.52 -19.65 -2.51
N GLY A 224 0.55 -20.62 -1.62
CA GLY A 224 1.75 -21.33 -1.19
C GLY A 224 2.57 -20.53 -0.18
N LEU A 225 1.90 -19.73 0.68
CA LEU A 225 2.55 -18.95 1.72
C LEU A 225 2.92 -19.82 2.92
N ASP A 226 4.17 -19.68 3.35
CA ASP A 226 4.66 -20.26 4.61
C ASP A 226 4.48 -19.24 5.74
N PRO A 227 3.79 -19.61 6.83
CA PRO A 227 3.47 -18.68 7.92
C PRO A 227 4.67 -18.02 8.62
N LEU A 228 5.85 -18.64 8.59
CA LEU A 228 7.06 -18.12 9.22
C LEU A 228 8.04 -17.52 8.22
N ASN A 229 8.18 -18.15 7.04
CA ASN A 229 9.22 -17.77 6.09
C ASN A 229 8.79 -16.66 5.12
N ASP A 230 7.49 -16.44 4.91
CA ASP A 230 6.99 -15.50 3.90
C ASP A 230 6.47 -14.18 4.51
N PHE A 231 6.52 -14.04 5.83
CA PHE A 231 6.07 -12.85 6.53
C PHE A 231 7.24 -12.12 7.21
N ALA A 232 7.22 -10.79 7.13
CA ALA A 232 8.12 -9.92 7.85
C ALA A 232 7.65 -9.67 9.30
N ASN A 233 6.36 -9.56 9.47
CA ASN A 233 5.66 -9.40 10.74
C ASN A 233 4.21 -9.89 10.58
N ALA A 234 3.36 -9.65 11.57
CA ALA A 234 1.98 -10.14 11.52
C ALA A 234 1.09 -9.51 10.43
N GLU A 235 1.52 -8.41 9.83
CA GLU A 235 0.69 -7.62 8.90
C GLU A 235 1.28 -7.51 7.49
N HIS A 236 2.55 -7.90 7.30
CA HIS A 236 3.25 -7.69 6.03
C HIS A 236 3.98 -8.94 5.58
N LEU A 237 3.93 -9.19 4.30
CA LEU A 237 4.80 -10.15 3.65
C LEU A 237 6.25 -9.63 3.61
N ASN A 238 7.21 -10.52 3.65
CA ASN A 238 8.58 -10.23 3.26
C ASN A 238 8.76 -10.46 1.76
N ILE A 239 10.02 -10.42 1.29
CA ILE A 239 10.31 -10.58 -0.13
C ILE A 239 9.82 -11.93 -0.68
N PHE A 240 9.97 -13.03 0.08
CA PHE A 240 9.57 -14.36 -0.36
C PHE A 240 8.06 -14.48 -0.48
N GLY A 241 7.31 -13.88 0.45
CA GLY A 241 5.85 -13.81 0.38
C GLY A 241 5.38 -12.93 -0.78
N ALA A 242 6.00 -11.78 -0.98
CA ALA A 242 5.66 -10.87 -2.07
C ALA A 242 5.91 -11.50 -3.46
N GLU A 243 6.97 -12.31 -3.62
CA GLU A 243 7.26 -13.06 -4.85
C GLU A 243 6.21 -14.14 -5.17
N LYS A 244 5.53 -14.67 -4.15
CA LYS A 244 4.43 -15.64 -4.31
C LYS A 244 3.08 -14.95 -4.50
N PHE A 245 2.79 -13.95 -3.69
CA PHE A 245 1.51 -13.25 -3.72
C PHE A 245 1.33 -12.38 -4.96
N THR A 246 2.38 -11.70 -5.43
CA THR A 246 2.29 -10.83 -6.61
C THR A 246 1.80 -11.55 -7.87
N PRO A 247 2.40 -12.69 -8.31
CA PRO A 247 1.89 -13.42 -9.47
C PRO A 247 0.50 -14.01 -9.24
N TYR A 248 0.20 -14.47 -8.03
CA TYR A 248 -1.13 -14.99 -7.69
C TYR A 248 -2.22 -13.92 -7.85
N LEU A 249 -1.98 -12.72 -7.30
CA LEU A 249 -2.89 -11.58 -7.47
C LEU A 249 -2.97 -11.16 -8.95
N ALA A 250 -1.86 -11.18 -9.68
CA ALA A 250 -1.84 -10.85 -11.10
C ALA A 250 -2.69 -11.83 -11.92
N ASP A 251 -2.60 -13.12 -11.66
CA ASP A 251 -3.43 -14.15 -12.29
C ASP A 251 -4.91 -13.97 -11.94
N TYR A 252 -5.22 -13.71 -10.69
CA TYR A 252 -6.59 -13.42 -10.24
C TYR A 252 -7.17 -12.23 -11.01
N LEU A 253 -6.42 -11.13 -11.11
CA LEU A 253 -6.87 -9.93 -11.83
C LEU A 253 -7.07 -10.21 -13.33
N ALA A 254 -6.17 -10.94 -13.96
CA ALA A 254 -6.26 -11.29 -15.37
C ALA A 254 -7.45 -12.23 -15.68
N GLN A 255 -7.86 -13.06 -14.73
CA GLN A 255 -9.02 -13.95 -14.87
C GLN A 255 -10.36 -13.22 -14.70
N HIS A 256 -10.41 -12.15 -13.90
CA HIS A 256 -11.67 -11.49 -13.53
C HIS A 256 -11.90 -10.16 -14.25
N TYR A 257 -10.85 -9.53 -14.80
CA TYR A 257 -10.93 -8.22 -15.42
C TYR A 257 -10.26 -8.19 -16.79
N ASP A 258 -10.81 -7.40 -17.69
CA ASP A 258 -10.19 -7.13 -19.00
C ASP A 258 -9.04 -6.13 -18.83
N LEU A 259 -7.86 -6.67 -18.55
CA LEU A 259 -6.66 -5.89 -18.33
C LEU A 259 -6.00 -5.51 -19.64
N ASN A 260 -5.58 -4.24 -19.76
CA ASN A 260 -4.83 -3.80 -20.92
C ASN A 260 -3.39 -4.34 -20.88
N THR A 261 -3.06 -5.22 -21.81
CA THR A 261 -1.70 -5.76 -22.02
C THR A 261 -1.06 -5.25 -23.32
N ALA A 262 -1.78 -4.45 -24.12
CA ALA A 262 -1.26 -3.84 -25.33
C ALA A 262 -0.75 -2.42 -25.01
N HIS A 263 0.56 -2.24 -25.09
CA HIS A 263 1.22 -0.99 -24.69
C HIS A 263 2.00 -0.37 -25.84
N SER A 264 2.24 0.95 -25.76
CA SER A 264 3.18 1.62 -26.65
C SER A 264 4.61 1.14 -26.39
N GLN A 265 5.48 1.24 -27.41
CA GLN A 265 6.89 0.86 -27.24
C GLN A 265 7.55 1.57 -26.05
N ALA A 266 7.26 2.86 -25.85
CA ALA A 266 7.84 3.62 -24.74
C ALA A 266 7.43 3.06 -23.36
N VAL A 267 6.18 2.63 -23.20
CA VAL A 267 5.70 1.98 -21.96
C VAL A 267 6.36 0.63 -21.80
N THR A 268 6.41 -0.17 -22.87
CA THR A 268 7.07 -1.48 -22.85
C THR A 268 8.54 -1.36 -22.47
N ASP A 269 9.27 -0.41 -23.05
CA ASP A 269 10.70 -0.17 -22.74
C ASP A 269 10.91 0.26 -21.29
N GLU A 270 10.05 1.13 -20.78
CA GLU A 270 10.09 1.56 -19.37
C GLU A 270 9.87 0.38 -18.43
N TRP A 271 8.77 -0.37 -18.64
CA TRP A 271 8.42 -1.49 -17.75
C TRP A 271 9.38 -2.67 -17.85
N THR A 272 9.97 -2.89 -19.03
CA THR A 272 11.05 -3.88 -19.21
C THR A 272 12.27 -3.48 -18.37
N ARG A 273 12.65 -2.20 -18.34
CA ARG A 273 13.73 -1.72 -17.45
C ARG A 273 13.37 -1.89 -15.98
N CYS A 274 12.13 -1.59 -15.59
CA CYS A 274 11.66 -1.82 -14.21
C CYS A 274 11.74 -3.30 -13.82
N ALA A 275 11.32 -4.20 -14.71
CA ALA A 275 11.40 -5.64 -14.49
C ALA A 275 12.86 -6.12 -14.41
N ALA A 276 13.74 -5.64 -15.29
CA ALA A 276 15.16 -5.98 -15.24
C ALA A 276 15.84 -5.51 -13.96
N PHE A 277 15.52 -4.30 -13.49
CA PHE A 277 15.96 -3.80 -12.19
C PHE A 277 15.46 -4.68 -11.05
N THR A 278 14.17 -5.02 -11.05
CA THR A 278 13.56 -5.88 -10.03
C THR A 278 14.25 -7.24 -9.96
N GLN A 279 14.56 -7.86 -11.09
CA GLN A 279 15.29 -9.13 -11.15
C GLN A 279 16.69 -9.07 -10.51
N GLN A 280 17.34 -7.92 -10.54
CA GLN A 280 18.62 -7.71 -9.86
C GLN A 280 18.44 -7.41 -8.37
N MET A 281 17.35 -6.73 -8.00
CA MET A 281 17.02 -6.35 -6.63
C MET A 281 16.57 -7.55 -5.79
N LEU A 282 15.74 -8.44 -6.33
CA LEU A 282 15.13 -9.54 -5.58
C LEU A 282 16.18 -10.41 -4.84
N PRO A 283 17.26 -10.90 -5.48
CA PRO A 283 18.26 -11.71 -4.79
C PRO A 283 18.96 -10.97 -3.64
N VAL A 284 19.13 -9.66 -3.76
CA VAL A 284 19.72 -8.82 -2.70
C VAL A 284 18.76 -8.67 -1.52
N CYS A 285 17.46 -8.47 -1.79
CA CYS A 285 16.43 -8.44 -0.76
C CYS A 285 16.29 -9.78 -0.05
N GLU A 286 16.34 -10.89 -0.79
CA GLU A 286 16.33 -12.24 -0.22
C GLU A 286 17.53 -12.47 0.68
N ASP A 287 18.75 -12.12 0.23
CA ASP A 287 19.97 -12.28 1.01
C ASP A 287 19.90 -11.41 2.28
N ASN A 288 19.49 -10.16 2.18
CA ASN A 288 19.30 -9.28 3.32
C ASN A 288 18.29 -9.87 4.33
N THR A 289 17.19 -10.45 3.85
CA THR A 289 16.17 -11.07 4.70
C THR A 289 16.74 -12.29 5.45
N ARG A 290 17.47 -13.16 4.74
CA ARG A 290 18.12 -14.35 5.37
C ARG A 290 19.18 -13.93 6.40
N ARG A 291 20.00 -12.93 6.08
CA ARG A 291 21.06 -12.42 6.96
C ARG A 291 20.52 -11.75 8.20
N TYR A 292 19.42 -10.98 8.08
CA TYR A 292 18.76 -10.33 9.22
C TYR A 292 18.41 -11.35 10.32
N THR A 293 17.84 -12.48 9.95
CA THR A 293 17.47 -13.54 10.91
C THR A 293 18.69 -14.17 11.58
N CYS A 294 19.79 -14.36 10.83
CA CYS A 294 20.98 -15.03 11.34
C CYS A 294 21.91 -14.11 12.14
N GLU A 295 22.06 -12.87 11.71
CA GLU A 295 23.13 -11.98 12.16
C GLU A 295 22.61 -10.75 12.92
N LYS A 296 21.29 -10.48 12.92
CA LYS A 296 20.67 -9.28 13.48
C LYS A 296 21.41 -8.01 13.02
N LEU A 297 21.57 -7.87 11.72
CA LEU A 297 22.37 -6.80 11.11
C LEU A 297 21.79 -5.42 11.40
N ASP A 298 22.67 -4.49 11.81
CA ASP A 298 22.35 -3.07 11.90
C ASP A 298 22.36 -2.40 10.50
N GLU A 299 23.07 -3.02 9.53
CA GLU A 299 23.20 -2.54 8.17
C GLU A 299 22.94 -3.67 7.15
N PHE A 300 22.11 -3.38 6.16
CA PHE A 300 21.83 -4.26 5.03
C PHE A 300 22.72 -3.91 3.83
N SER A 301 22.94 -4.89 2.96
CA SER A 301 23.58 -4.61 1.67
C SER A 301 22.76 -3.55 0.92
N PRO A 302 23.40 -2.50 0.36
CA PRO A 302 22.68 -1.46 -0.35
C PRO A 302 22.07 -2.05 -1.64
N VAL A 303 20.76 -2.18 -1.67
CA VAL A 303 20.00 -2.70 -2.82
C VAL A 303 20.17 -1.79 -4.05
N PHE A 304 20.46 -0.52 -3.83
CA PHE A 304 20.41 0.51 -4.85
C PHE A 304 21.78 1.12 -5.18
N ALA A 305 22.88 0.62 -4.59
CA ALA A 305 24.20 1.22 -4.76
C ALA A 305 24.72 1.20 -6.21
N ASP A 306 24.29 0.22 -7.00
CA ASP A 306 24.80 -0.01 -8.37
C ASP A 306 23.77 0.29 -9.47
N CYS A 307 22.72 1.04 -9.16
CA CYS A 307 21.60 1.30 -10.07
C CYS A 307 21.74 2.67 -10.77
N HIS A 308 22.89 2.95 -11.35
CA HIS A 308 23.17 4.16 -12.13
C HIS A 308 23.20 3.89 -13.64
#